data_158f4c538cc1b31a690542ee7622abbf
#
_entry.id   158f4c538cc1b31a690542ee7622abbf
#
_cell.length_a   1.000
_cell.length_b   1.000
_cell.length_c   1.000
_cell.angle_alpha   90.00
_cell.angle_beta   90.00
_cell.angle_gamma   90.00
#
_symmetry.space_group_name_H-M   'P 1'
#
loop_
_entity.id
_entity.type
_entity.pdbx_description
1 polymer ?
#
loop_
_entity_poly.entity_id
_entity_poly.type
_entity_poly.pdbx_seq_one_letter_code
_entity_poly.pdbx_strand_id
1 'polypeptide(L)'
;MKNILASGTLALAMAISGNVFADERQASKAPTIRTMSGATATTALIAKQTAVIVIDIQNEYFPGGKMPIPDGMKALQNSKRIVVFAHKNNMPVFFVQHLGEADGPLFAKGSRFAEFHKDLQPGKEDRVIGKATPSSFVGTDLQQQMDALGIKQLIVTGLMTHMCVSSTARDAVPLGYAVIIPEDATATRDLATWDNKVVDHNVLQQAALAGVADVFAEIKTTDQVLALPVN
;
A
#
# COMPACT_ATOMS: atom_id res chain seq x y z
N MET A 1 -2.27 77.60 45.86
CA MET A 1 -3.54 77.13 46.41
C MET A 1 -4.28 76.44 45.26
N LYS A 2 -4.74 75.24 45.44
CA LYS A 2 -5.43 74.29 44.61
C LYS A 2 -4.54 73.25 43.99
N ASN A 3 -4.46 72.12 44.70
CA ASN A 3 -3.96 70.80 44.24
C ASN A 3 -4.91 70.23 43.22
N ILE A 4 -4.41 69.71 42.12
CA ILE A 4 -5.13 68.85 41.21
C ILE A 4 -4.47 67.49 41.25
N LEU A 5 -5.15 66.55 41.82
CA LEU A 5 -4.83 65.14 41.85
C LEU A 5 -5.11 64.52 40.43
N ALA A 6 -4.06 64.02 39.79
CA ALA A 6 -4.24 63.21 38.56
C ALA A 6 -4.40 61.73 38.93
N SER A 7 -5.57 61.19 38.71
CA SER A 7 -5.84 59.74 38.82
C SER A 7 -5.29 59.04 37.61
N GLY A 8 -4.23 58.24 37.80
CA GLY A 8 -3.71 57.34 36.79
C GLY A 8 -4.49 56.02 36.84
N THR A 9 -5.25 55.74 35.76
CA THR A 9 -5.91 54.45 35.54
C THR A 9 -4.90 53.48 34.98
N LEU A 10 -4.54 52.48 35.79
CA LEU A 10 -3.67 51.38 35.36
C LEU A 10 -4.53 50.35 34.61
N ALA A 11 -4.41 50.30 33.30
CA ALA A 11 -5.03 49.26 32.49
C ALA A 11 -4.21 47.98 32.58
N LEU A 12 -4.74 46.99 33.28
CA LEU A 12 -4.18 45.62 33.34
C LEU A 12 -4.55 44.86 32.06
N ALA A 13 -3.59 44.79 31.13
CA ALA A 13 -3.72 43.94 29.97
C ALA A 13 -3.55 42.46 30.40
N MET A 14 -4.65 41.73 30.49
CA MET A 14 -4.60 40.26 30.58
C MET A 14 -4.18 39.69 29.24
N ALA A 15 -2.93 39.25 29.13
CA ALA A 15 -2.48 38.39 28.04
C ALA A 15 -3.09 37.01 28.25
N ILE A 16 -4.15 36.69 27.46
CA ILE A 16 -4.64 35.33 27.34
C ILE A 16 -3.62 34.56 26.48
N SER A 17 -2.65 33.95 27.14
CA SER A 17 -1.84 32.90 26.51
C SER A 17 -2.72 31.67 26.29
N GLY A 18 -3.33 31.60 25.11
CA GLY A 18 -3.96 30.39 24.62
C GLY A 18 -2.87 29.33 24.47
N ASN A 19 -2.74 28.46 25.45
CA ASN A 19 -2.06 27.19 25.26
C ASN A 19 -2.88 26.39 24.27
N VAL A 20 -2.51 26.45 22.99
CA VAL A 20 -2.87 25.43 22.00
C VAL A 20 -2.12 24.17 22.45
N PHE A 21 -2.79 23.36 23.28
CA PHE A 21 -2.37 21.99 23.47
C PHE A 21 -2.54 21.30 22.13
N ALA A 22 -1.48 21.27 21.34
CA ALA A 22 -1.36 20.29 20.28
C ALA A 22 -1.47 18.93 20.99
N ASP A 23 -2.58 18.23 20.75
CA ASP A 23 -2.79 16.86 21.20
C ASP A 23 -1.77 15.98 20.45
N GLU A 24 -0.53 15.96 20.95
CA GLU A 24 0.45 14.95 20.62
C GLU A 24 -0.07 13.62 21.15
N ARG A 25 -1.03 13.03 20.45
CA ARG A 25 -1.38 11.63 20.62
C ARG A 25 -0.14 10.84 20.29
N GLN A 26 0.58 10.47 21.31
CA GLN A 26 1.74 9.60 21.20
C GLN A 26 1.32 8.34 20.42
N ALA A 27 1.88 8.16 19.22
CA ALA A 27 1.68 7.00 18.36
C ALA A 27 2.00 5.65 19.03
N SER A 28 2.53 5.67 20.26
CA SER A 28 2.88 4.48 21.05
C SER A 28 1.72 3.82 21.78
N LYS A 29 0.49 4.36 21.72
CA LYS A 29 -0.63 3.91 22.59
C LYS A 29 -1.65 2.99 21.93
N ALA A 30 -1.50 2.66 20.66
CA ALA A 30 -2.39 1.74 19.95
C ALA A 30 -1.56 0.67 19.21
N PRO A 31 -1.03 -0.34 19.93
CA PRO A 31 -0.27 -1.41 19.30
C PRO A 31 -1.19 -2.22 18.36
N THR A 32 -0.62 -2.71 17.26
CA THR A 32 -1.34 -3.58 16.34
C THR A 32 -1.59 -4.96 16.98
N ILE A 33 -2.64 -5.67 16.52
CA ILE A 33 -2.92 -7.05 16.96
C ILE A 33 -1.69 -7.94 16.65
N ARG A 34 -1.00 -7.73 15.52
CA ARG A 34 0.26 -8.42 15.21
C ARG A 34 1.30 -8.27 16.33
N THR A 35 1.54 -7.04 16.77
CA THR A 35 2.49 -6.75 17.86
C THR A 35 2.05 -7.39 19.16
N MET A 36 0.77 -7.28 19.52
CA MET A 36 0.22 -7.91 20.72
C MET A 36 0.29 -9.44 20.68
N SER A 37 0.24 -10.04 19.49
CA SER A 37 0.38 -11.49 19.28
C SER A 37 1.84 -11.94 19.18
N GLY A 38 2.81 -11.07 19.43
CA GLY A 38 4.23 -11.41 19.44
C GLY A 38 4.89 -11.48 18.07
N ALA A 39 4.26 -10.96 17.03
CA ALA A 39 4.89 -10.87 15.71
C ALA A 39 6.12 -9.97 15.76
N THR A 40 7.25 -10.46 15.27
CA THR A 40 8.49 -9.72 15.15
C THR A 40 8.66 -9.12 13.76
N ALA A 41 9.48 -8.07 13.67
CA ALA A 41 9.84 -7.49 12.39
C ALA A 41 10.70 -8.47 11.57
N THR A 42 10.49 -8.52 10.26
CA THR A 42 11.32 -9.25 9.33
C THR A 42 12.71 -8.61 9.27
N THR A 43 13.74 -9.40 9.57
CA THR A 43 15.14 -8.96 9.60
C THR A 43 15.97 -9.49 8.42
N ALA A 44 15.47 -10.50 7.71
CA ALA A 44 16.09 -11.08 6.51
C ALA A 44 15.01 -11.73 5.63
N LEU A 45 15.32 -11.89 4.35
CA LEU A 45 14.52 -12.64 3.38
C LEU A 45 15.21 -13.97 3.08
N ILE A 46 14.42 -15.01 2.81
CA ILE A 46 14.94 -16.29 2.31
C ILE A 46 14.54 -16.38 0.84
N ALA A 47 15.52 -16.27 -0.07
CA ALA A 47 15.25 -16.15 -1.51
C ALA A 47 14.31 -17.23 -2.06
N LYS A 48 14.56 -18.49 -1.69
CA LYS A 48 13.75 -19.64 -2.15
C LYS A 48 12.35 -19.73 -1.52
N GLN A 49 12.05 -18.91 -0.50
CA GLN A 49 10.77 -18.90 0.20
C GLN A 49 10.03 -17.55 0.07
N THR A 50 10.63 -16.58 -0.60
CA THR A 50 10.07 -15.24 -0.78
C THR A 50 9.68 -15.04 -2.24
N ALA A 51 8.45 -14.57 -2.49
CA ALA A 51 8.00 -14.15 -3.81
C ALA A 51 7.58 -12.68 -3.81
N VAL A 52 7.73 -12.02 -4.96
CA VAL A 52 7.16 -10.69 -5.21
C VAL A 52 5.85 -10.84 -5.97
N ILE A 53 4.82 -10.13 -5.53
CA ILE A 53 3.55 -10.00 -6.26
C ILE A 53 3.40 -8.54 -6.69
N VAL A 54 3.29 -8.32 -8.00
CA VAL A 54 3.05 -7.02 -8.63
C VAL A 54 1.60 -6.97 -9.07
N ILE A 55 0.76 -6.25 -8.34
CA ILE A 55 -0.70 -6.25 -8.53
C ILE A 55 -1.12 -5.09 -9.44
N ASP A 56 -1.76 -5.42 -10.56
CA ASP A 56 -2.56 -4.53 -11.39
C ASP A 56 -1.84 -3.23 -11.82
N ILE A 57 -0.54 -3.28 -12.14
CA ILE A 57 0.18 -2.13 -12.72
C ILE A 57 -0.20 -2.04 -14.21
N GLN A 58 -1.47 -1.69 -14.47
CA GLN A 58 -2.09 -1.69 -15.78
C GLN A 58 -2.44 -0.27 -16.26
N ASN A 59 -2.50 -0.07 -17.57
CA ASN A 59 -2.72 1.24 -18.20
C ASN A 59 -4.02 1.94 -17.75
N GLU A 60 -5.00 1.22 -17.24
CA GLU A 60 -6.24 1.78 -16.68
C GLU A 60 -5.99 2.77 -15.54
N TYR A 61 -4.92 2.56 -14.76
CA TYR A 61 -4.58 3.35 -13.57
C TYR A 61 -3.61 4.50 -13.82
N PHE A 62 -3.22 4.73 -15.06
CA PHE A 62 -2.22 5.75 -15.41
C PHE A 62 -2.82 6.82 -16.31
N PRO A 63 -2.10 7.95 -16.56
CA PRO A 63 -2.60 9.01 -17.46
C PRO A 63 -3.04 8.47 -18.81
N GLY A 64 -4.26 8.76 -19.19
CA GLY A 64 -4.93 8.24 -20.40
C GLY A 64 -5.78 7.00 -20.16
N GLY A 65 -5.74 6.39 -18.98
CA GLY A 65 -6.68 5.39 -18.52
C GLY A 65 -7.93 6.01 -17.90
N LYS A 66 -8.89 5.19 -17.51
CA LYS A 66 -10.20 5.66 -16.98
C LYS A 66 -10.17 5.93 -15.47
N MET A 67 -9.18 5.41 -14.75
CA MET A 67 -9.02 5.58 -13.30
C MET A 67 -7.59 5.98 -12.92
N PRO A 68 -7.05 7.11 -13.39
CA PRO A 68 -5.69 7.50 -13.06
C PRO A 68 -5.52 7.71 -11.56
N ILE A 69 -4.46 7.13 -11.01
CA ILE A 69 -4.13 7.18 -9.58
C ILE A 69 -3.05 8.25 -9.37
N PRO A 70 -3.23 9.22 -8.45
CA PRO A 70 -2.30 10.34 -8.26
C PRO A 70 -0.84 9.88 -8.06
N ASP A 71 -0.58 8.96 -7.15
CA ASP A 71 0.76 8.41 -6.86
C ASP A 71 1.08 7.12 -7.63
N GLY A 72 0.29 6.78 -8.65
CA GLY A 72 0.45 5.54 -9.43
C GLY A 72 1.84 5.38 -10.04
N MET A 73 2.41 6.45 -10.60
CA MET A 73 3.76 6.42 -11.17
C MET A 73 4.85 6.22 -10.12
N LYS A 74 4.71 6.78 -8.91
CA LYS A 74 5.63 6.54 -7.80
C LYS A 74 5.57 5.08 -7.36
N ALA A 75 4.38 4.54 -7.20
CA ALA A 75 4.17 3.13 -6.86
C ALA A 75 4.77 2.19 -7.93
N LEU A 76 4.58 2.50 -9.22
CA LEU A 76 5.17 1.75 -10.33
C LEU A 76 6.70 1.77 -10.26
N GLN A 77 7.33 2.93 -10.08
CA GLN A 77 8.79 3.03 -10.01
C GLN A 77 9.36 2.25 -8.83
N ASN A 78 8.73 2.30 -7.67
CA ASN A 78 9.14 1.53 -6.51
C ASN A 78 8.87 0.02 -6.69
N SER A 79 7.75 -0.37 -7.28
CA SER A 79 7.49 -1.77 -7.67
C SER A 79 8.58 -2.30 -8.62
N LYS A 80 9.01 -1.48 -9.58
CA LYS A 80 10.12 -1.82 -10.49
C LYS A 80 11.43 -2.06 -9.73
N ARG A 81 11.75 -1.25 -8.74
CA ARG A 81 12.95 -1.44 -7.88
C ARG A 81 12.87 -2.77 -7.12
N ILE A 82 11.70 -3.11 -6.59
CA ILE A 82 11.47 -4.40 -5.91
C ILE A 82 11.61 -5.58 -6.89
N VAL A 83 11.06 -5.47 -8.10
CA VAL A 83 11.20 -6.51 -9.15
C VAL A 83 12.68 -6.72 -9.52
N VAL A 84 13.43 -5.64 -9.74
CA VAL A 84 14.88 -5.72 -10.02
C VAL A 84 15.63 -6.39 -8.86
N PHE A 85 15.28 -6.04 -7.62
CA PHE A 85 15.85 -6.68 -6.44
C PHE A 85 15.51 -8.17 -6.37
N ALA A 86 14.26 -8.55 -6.67
CA ALA A 86 13.84 -9.94 -6.70
C ALA A 86 14.62 -10.76 -7.73
N HIS A 87 14.73 -10.27 -8.97
CA HIS A 87 15.49 -10.93 -10.03
C HIS A 87 16.96 -11.11 -9.65
N LYS A 88 17.60 -10.05 -9.08
CA LYS A 88 19.00 -10.12 -8.63
C LYS A 88 19.22 -11.21 -7.58
N ASN A 89 18.21 -11.51 -6.78
CA ASN A 89 18.29 -12.49 -5.69
C ASN A 89 17.58 -13.81 -6.01
N ASN A 90 17.23 -14.06 -7.27
CA ASN A 90 16.53 -15.27 -7.73
C ASN A 90 15.20 -15.56 -6.98
N MET A 91 14.51 -14.51 -6.57
CA MET A 91 13.16 -14.62 -6.01
C MET A 91 12.13 -14.61 -7.15
N PRO A 92 11.14 -15.53 -7.16
CA PRO A 92 10.09 -15.54 -8.18
C PRO A 92 9.22 -14.29 -8.11
N VAL A 93 8.82 -13.80 -9.30
CA VAL A 93 7.94 -12.64 -9.44
C VAL A 93 6.65 -13.07 -10.14
N PHE A 94 5.52 -12.66 -9.56
CA PHE A 94 4.19 -12.86 -10.10
C PHE A 94 3.58 -11.49 -10.46
N PHE A 95 3.31 -11.31 -11.74
CA PHE A 95 2.53 -10.18 -12.23
C PHE A 95 1.06 -10.54 -12.25
N VAL A 96 0.26 -9.79 -11.53
CA VAL A 96 -1.19 -10.00 -11.48
C VAL A 96 -1.86 -8.98 -12.39
N GLN A 97 -2.76 -9.46 -13.23
CA GLN A 97 -3.50 -8.67 -14.21
C GLN A 97 -5.00 -8.79 -13.92
N HIS A 98 -5.65 -7.68 -13.59
CA HIS A 98 -7.10 -7.64 -13.48
C HIS A 98 -7.71 -7.64 -14.88
N LEU A 99 -8.66 -8.52 -15.12
CA LEU A 99 -9.34 -8.69 -16.41
C LEU A 99 -10.85 -8.63 -16.19
N GLY A 100 -11.47 -7.56 -16.70
CA GLY A 100 -12.91 -7.45 -16.81
C GLY A 100 -13.44 -8.15 -18.06
N GLU A 101 -14.76 -8.12 -18.24
CA GLU A 101 -15.39 -8.63 -19.48
C GLU A 101 -14.86 -7.86 -20.70
N ALA A 102 -14.88 -8.49 -21.87
CA ALA A 102 -14.29 -7.92 -23.10
C ALA A 102 -14.97 -6.61 -23.54
N ASP A 103 -16.26 -6.45 -23.23
CA ASP A 103 -17.08 -5.26 -23.46
C ASP A 103 -17.31 -4.43 -22.17
N GLY A 104 -16.64 -4.81 -21.08
CA GLY A 104 -16.77 -4.17 -19.77
C GLY A 104 -16.24 -2.74 -19.74
N PRO A 105 -16.68 -1.95 -18.75
CA PRO A 105 -16.31 -0.53 -18.65
C PRO A 105 -14.86 -0.34 -18.22
N LEU A 106 -14.26 -1.29 -17.49
CA LEU A 106 -12.93 -1.20 -16.89
C LEU A 106 -12.16 -2.50 -17.12
N PHE A 107 -10.84 -2.40 -17.35
CA PHE A 107 -9.95 -3.56 -17.57
C PHE A 107 -10.45 -4.52 -18.65
N ALA A 108 -11.18 -4.03 -19.64
CA ALA A 108 -11.79 -4.86 -20.68
C ALA A 108 -10.73 -5.76 -21.31
N LYS A 109 -10.95 -7.08 -21.25
CA LYS A 109 -10.03 -8.11 -21.77
C LYS A 109 -9.71 -7.83 -23.24
N GLY A 110 -8.42 -7.81 -23.58
CA GLY A 110 -7.95 -7.50 -24.95
C GLY A 110 -7.84 -6.00 -25.26
N SER A 111 -8.23 -5.11 -24.33
CA SER A 111 -8.03 -3.67 -24.51
C SER A 111 -6.63 -3.23 -24.03
N ARG A 112 -6.13 -2.13 -24.63
CA ARG A 112 -4.88 -1.51 -24.19
C ARG A 112 -4.90 -1.10 -22.69
N PHE A 113 -6.07 -0.88 -22.12
CA PHE A 113 -6.22 -0.46 -20.73
C PHE A 113 -6.00 -1.62 -19.75
N ALA A 114 -6.33 -2.84 -20.16
CA ALA A 114 -6.03 -4.04 -19.38
C ALA A 114 -4.55 -4.47 -19.47
N GLU A 115 -3.79 -3.97 -20.44
CA GLU A 115 -2.36 -4.30 -20.56
C GLU A 115 -1.55 -3.69 -19.41
N PHE A 116 -0.44 -4.36 -19.05
CA PHE A 116 0.53 -3.81 -18.11
C PHE A 116 1.13 -2.49 -18.62
N HIS A 117 1.48 -1.60 -17.72
CA HIS A 117 2.13 -0.36 -18.09
C HIS A 117 3.50 -0.61 -18.71
N LYS A 118 3.83 0.11 -19.79
CA LYS A 118 5.05 -0.09 -20.59
C LYS A 118 6.37 -0.04 -19.79
N ASP A 119 6.39 0.68 -18.66
CA ASP A 119 7.60 0.86 -17.84
C ASP A 119 7.81 -0.26 -16.82
N LEU A 120 6.84 -1.18 -16.67
CA LEU A 120 6.94 -2.37 -15.83
C LEU A 120 6.16 -3.53 -16.45
N GLN A 121 6.86 -4.32 -17.23
CA GLN A 121 6.34 -5.49 -17.95
C GLN A 121 6.93 -6.78 -17.34
N PRO A 122 6.18 -7.90 -17.33
CA PRO A 122 6.74 -9.19 -16.95
C PRO A 122 7.88 -9.60 -17.90
N GLY A 123 8.97 -10.06 -17.31
CA GLY A 123 10.08 -10.71 -18.04
C GLY A 123 9.76 -12.17 -18.40
N LYS A 124 10.72 -12.84 -19.06
CA LYS A 124 10.53 -14.23 -19.52
C LYS A 124 10.37 -15.24 -18.38
N GLU A 125 11.01 -14.97 -17.24
CA GLU A 125 10.99 -15.84 -16.06
C GLU A 125 9.83 -15.52 -15.11
N ASP A 126 9.15 -14.37 -15.33
CA ASP A 126 8.06 -13.93 -14.50
C ASP A 126 6.76 -14.68 -14.85
N ARG A 127 5.90 -14.81 -13.87
CA ARG A 127 4.60 -15.48 -14.03
C ARG A 127 3.49 -14.46 -14.11
N VAL A 128 2.52 -14.69 -14.98
CA VAL A 128 1.36 -13.81 -15.13
C VAL A 128 0.12 -14.55 -14.65
N ILE A 129 -0.59 -13.92 -13.72
CA ILE A 129 -1.84 -14.41 -13.12
C ILE A 129 -2.97 -13.47 -13.54
N GLY A 130 -3.93 -13.99 -14.29
CA GLY A 130 -5.17 -13.26 -14.59
C GLY A 130 -6.19 -13.43 -13.48
N LYS A 131 -6.81 -12.34 -13.03
CA LYS A 131 -7.90 -12.38 -12.04
C LYS A 131 -9.08 -11.52 -12.46
N ALA A 132 -10.27 -11.84 -11.94
CA ALA A 132 -11.49 -11.06 -12.14
C ALA A 132 -12.07 -10.50 -10.83
N THR A 133 -11.40 -10.76 -9.70
CA THR A 133 -11.79 -10.32 -8.34
C THR A 133 -10.71 -9.46 -7.71
N PRO A 134 -10.98 -8.71 -6.62
CA PRO A 134 -9.96 -7.92 -5.96
C PRO A 134 -8.78 -8.76 -5.46
N SER A 135 -9.01 -9.89 -4.82
CA SER A 135 -7.94 -10.77 -4.34
C SER A 135 -7.24 -11.50 -5.48
N SER A 136 -5.91 -11.58 -5.40
CA SER A 136 -5.11 -12.34 -6.37
C SER A 136 -5.24 -13.85 -6.21
N PHE A 137 -5.81 -14.34 -5.11
CA PHE A 137 -5.99 -15.76 -4.83
C PHE A 137 -7.33 -16.32 -5.31
N VAL A 138 -8.38 -15.48 -5.33
CA VAL A 138 -9.74 -15.95 -5.61
C VAL A 138 -9.93 -16.20 -7.11
N GLY A 139 -10.23 -17.45 -7.44
CA GLY A 139 -10.47 -17.87 -8.83
C GLY A 139 -9.21 -17.93 -9.69
N THR A 140 -8.02 -18.05 -9.07
CA THR A 140 -6.72 -18.17 -9.74
C THR A 140 -5.95 -19.40 -9.26
N ASP A 141 -4.88 -19.74 -9.94
CA ASP A 141 -3.94 -20.80 -9.54
C ASP A 141 -2.70 -20.27 -8.79
N LEU A 142 -2.73 -19.00 -8.36
CA LEU A 142 -1.59 -18.34 -7.70
C LEU A 142 -1.09 -19.13 -6.49
N GLN A 143 -1.99 -19.57 -5.61
CA GLN A 143 -1.62 -20.37 -4.43
C GLN A 143 -0.92 -21.66 -4.84
N GLN A 144 -1.49 -22.42 -5.77
CA GLN A 144 -0.92 -23.68 -6.26
C GLN A 144 0.50 -23.47 -6.81
N GLN A 145 0.72 -22.41 -7.58
CA GLN A 145 2.04 -22.09 -8.12
C GLN A 145 3.05 -21.72 -7.03
N MET A 146 2.64 -20.94 -6.02
CA MET A 146 3.51 -20.55 -4.90
C MET A 146 3.84 -21.74 -3.99
N ASP A 147 2.86 -22.61 -3.71
CA ASP A 147 3.07 -23.81 -2.89
C ASP A 147 4.05 -24.77 -3.58
N ALA A 148 3.94 -24.93 -4.91
CA ALA A 148 4.88 -25.74 -5.69
C ALA A 148 6.32 -25.21 -5.65
N LEU A 149 6.51 -23.90 -5.41
CA LEU A 149 7.81 -23.26 -5.24
C LEU A 149 8.27 -23.21 -3.76
N GLY A 150 7.45 -23.65 -2.82
CA GLY A 150 7.76 -23.61 -1.38
C GLY A 150 7.73 -22.20 -0.79
N ILE A 151 7.00 -21.25 -1.39
CA ILE A 151 6.90 -19.87 -0.92
C ILE A 151 6.21 -19.81 0.44
N LYS A 152 6.74 -18.96 1.33
CA LYS A 152 6.25 -18.71 2.69
C LYS A 152 6.10 -17.22 2.98
N GLN A 153 6.72 -16.36 2.20
CA GLN A 153 6.72 -14.92 2.40
C GLN A 153 6.46 -14.18 1.09
N LEU A 154 5.67 -13.13 1.16
CA LEU A 154 5.27 -12.32 0.02
C LEU A 154 5.68 -10.87 0.23
N ILE A 155 6.26 -10.26 -0.80
CA ILE A 155 6.40 -8.81 -0.94
C ILE A 155 5.33 -8.37 -1.92
N VAL A 156 4.32 -7.66 -1.44
CA VAL A 156 3.13 -7.28 -2.23
C VAL A 156 3.22 -5.82 -2.61
N THR A 157 3.24 -5.54 -3.91
CA THR A 157 3.27 -4.19 -4.49
C THR A 157 2.11 -3.98 -5.45
N GLY A 158 1.87 -2.75 -5.87
CA GLY A 158 0.90 -2.46 -6.93
C GLY A 158 -0.34 -1.70 -6.49
N LEU A 159 -1.44 -1.85 -7.21
CA LEU A 159 -2.61 -0.99 -7.17
C LEU A 159 -3.90 -1.82 -7.00
N MET A 160 -4.96 -1.28 -6.40
CA MET A 160 -4.99 -0.15 -5.47
C MET A 160 -4.81 -0.65 -4.04
N THR A 161 -4.17 0.13 -3.19
CA THR A 161 -3.87 -0.24 -1.80
C THR A 161 -5.11 -0.66 -1.03
N HIS A 162 -6.18 0.14 -1.06
CA HIS A 162 -7.42 -0.14 -0.31
C HIS A 162 -8.24 -1.31 -0.88
N MET A 163 -7.93 -1.78 -2.09
CA MET A 163 -8.70 -2.81 -2.79
C MET A 163 -7.86 -4.07 -3.04
N CYS A 164 -7.22 -4.19 -4.20
CA CYS A 164 -6.57 -5.44 -4.63
C CYS A 164 -5.37 -5.81 -3.74
N VAL A 165 -4.57 -4.83 -3.32
CA VAL A 165 -3.44 -5.06 -2.41
C VAL A 165 -3.94 -5.54 -1.05
N SER A 166 -4.89 -4.81 -0.44
CA SER A 166 -5.48 -5.15 0.85
C SER A 166 -6.19 -6.51 0.83
N SER A 167 -6.99 -6.80 -0.21
CA SER A 167 -7.70 -8.08 -0.35
C SER A 167 -6.72 -9.25 -0.48
N THR A 168 -5.67 -9.08 -1.31
CA THR A 168 -4.64 -10.11 -1.47
C THR A 168 -3.88 -10.39 -0.18
N ALA A 169 -3.50 -9.33 0.57
CA ALA A 169 -2.81 -9.51 1.85
C ALA A 169 -3.68 -10.21 2.91
N ARG A 170 -4.98 -9.89 2.95
CA ARG A 170 -5.93 -10.51 3.87
C ARG A 170 -6.15 -11.98 3.58
N ASP A 171 -6.18 -12.38 2.30
CA ASP A 171 -6.32 -13.78 1.92
C ASP A 171 -5.00 -14.57 2.06
N ALA A 172 -3.85 -13.90 1.88
CA ALA A 172 -2.54 -14.53 2.00
C ALA A 172 -2.27 -15.12 3.41
N VAL A 173 -2.67 -14.40 4.47
CA VAL A 173 -2.35 -14.79 5.85
C VAL A 173 -3.02 -16.10 6.28
N PRO A 174 -4.34 -16.31 6.10
CA PRO A 174 -4.97 -17.59 6.42
C PRO A 174 -4.47 -18.75 5.54
N LEU A 175 -3.88 -18.45 4.37
CA LEU A 175 -3.20 -19.44 3.53
C LEU A 175 -1.76 -19.77 4.01
N GLY A 176 -1.29 -19.10 5.07
CA GLY A 176 -0.01 -19.39 5.71
C GLY A 176 1.17 -18.56 5.20
N TYR A 177 0.93 -17.49 4.43
CA TYR A 177 1.99 -16.60 3.96
C TYR A 177 2.21 -15.44 4.93
N ALA A 178 3.48 -15.13 5.23
CA ALA A 178 3.87 -13.84 5.80
C ALA A 178 3.86 -12.76 4.71
N VAL A 179 3.36 -11.56 5.01
CA VAL A 179 3.21 -10.50 4.01
C VAL A 179 3.98 -9.25 4.43
N ILE A 180 4.75 -8.70 3.50
CA ILE A 180 5.38 -7.38 3.57
C ILE A 180 4.75 -6.50 2.48
N ILE A 181 4.35 -5.29 2.84
CA ILE A 181 3.87 -4.28 1.88
C ILE A 181 4.80 -3.06 1.94
N PRO A 182 5.56 -2.77 0.88
CA PRO A 182 6.25 -1.49 0.77
C PRO A 182 5.21 -0.40 0.52
N GLU A 183 5.00 0.48 1.51
CA GLU A 183 3.94 1.50 1.48
C GLU A 183 3.99 2.41 0.25
N ASP A 184 5.21 2.75 -0.17
CA ASP A 184 5.51 3.64 -1.29
C ASP A 184 5.59 2.91 -2.66
N ALA A 185 5.44 1.57 -2.67
CA ALA A 185 5.23 0.76 -3.86
C ALA A 185 3.74 0.37 -4.05
N THR A 186 2.85 1.04 -3.32
CA THR A 186 1.40 0.94 -3.46
C THR A 186 0.79 2.34 -3.51
N ALA A 187 -0.38 2.48 -4.13
CA ALA A 187 -1.10 3.75 -4.20
C ALA A 187 -2.61 3.52 -4.33
N THR A 188 -3.37 4.58 -4.08
CA THR A 188 -4.82 4.59 -4.23
C THR A 188 -5.32 5.92 -4.80
N ARG A 189 -6.62 6.09 -4.92
CA ARG A 189 -7.29 7.28 -5.48
C ARG A 189 -8.25 7.89 -4.46
N ASP A 190 -8.71 9.09 -4.75
CA ASP A 190 -9.83 9.69 -4.04
C ASP A 190 -11.08 8.81 -4.21
N LEU A 191 -11.86 8.68 -3.16
CA LEU A 191 -13.05 7.82 -3.16
C LEU A 191 -14.27 8.58 -2.66
N ALA A 192 -15.33 8.59 -3.48
CA ALA A 192 -16.62 9.11 -3.06
C ALA A 192 -17.22 8.22 -1.96
N THR A 193 -17.81 8.83 -0.97
CA THR A 193 -18.52 8.14 0.11
C THR A 193 -20.03 8.09 -0.18
N TRP A 194 -20.75 7.25 0.55
CA TRP A 194 -22.20 7.09 0.42
C TRP A 194 -23.02 8.34 0.82
N ASP A 195 -22.41 9.29 1.55
CA ASP A 195 -23.00 10.57 1.96
C ASP A 195 -22.53 11.74 1.09
N ASN A 196 -22.07 11.45 -0.12
CA ASN A 196 -21.60 12.41 -1.14
C ASN A 196 -20.39 13.27 -0.72
N LYS A 197 -19.58 12.78 0.21
CA LYS A 197 -18.27 13.36 0.51
C LYS A 197 -17.18 12.67 -0.28
N VAL A 198 -15.94 13.10 -0.11
CA VAL A 198 -14.77 12.47 -0.72
C VAL A 198 -13.74 12.18 0.37
N VAL A 199 -13.24 10.96 0.38
CA VAL A 199 -12.04 10.60 1.13
C VAL A 199 -10.85 10.85 0.21
N ASP A 200 -9.97 11.75 0.64
CA ASP A 200 -8.71 12.04 -0.05
C ASP A 200 -7.82 10.79 -0.12
N HIS A 201 -7.11 10.60 -1.24
CA HIS A 201 -6.28 9.42 -1.48
C HIS A 201 -5.18 9.21 -0.43
N ASN A 202 -4.60 10.28 0.14
CA ASN A 202 -3.58 10.13 1.19
C ASN A 202 -4.21 9.59 2.49
N VAL A 203 -5.39 10.07 2.85
CA VAL A 203 -6.15 9.59 4.01
C VAL A 203 -6.54 8.13 3.79
N LEU A 204 -7.04 7.79 2.61
CA LEU A 204 -7.42 6.43 2.26
C LEU A 204 -6.21 5.49 2.21
N GLN A 205 -5.06 5.95 1.71
CA GLN A 205 -3.80 5.21 1.70
C GLN A 205 -3.37 4.83 3.11
N GLN A 206 -3.31 5.82 4.00
CA GLN A 206 -2.94 5.60 5.40
C GLN A 206 -3.91 4.66 6.12
N ALA A 207 -5.21 4.86 5.95
CA ALA A 207 -6.24 4.03 6.58
C ALA A 207 -6.19 2.58 6.08
N ALA A 208 -6.00 2.38 4.77
CA ALA A 208 -5.89 1.05 4.17
C ALA A 208 -4.64 0.31 4.66
N LEU A 209 -3.48 0.97 4.69
CA LEU A 209 -2.24 0.40 5.20
C LEU A 209 -2.32 0.11 6.70
N ALA A 210 -2.87 1.01 7.51
CA ALA A 210 -3.08 0.78 8.94
C ALA A 210 -3.98 -0.44 9.19
N GLY A 211 -5.10 -0.54 8.45
CA GLY A 211 -6.03 -1.65 8.58
C GLY A 211 -5.48 -3.02 8.13
N VAL A 212 -4.50 -3.03 7.22
CA VAL A 212 -3.78 -4.26 6.84
C VAL A 212 -2.64 -4.55 7.82
N ALA A 213 -1.94 -3.52 8.30
CA ALA A 213 -0.86 -3.64 9.26
C ALA A 213 -1.31 -4.23 10.60
N ASP A 214 -2.58 -4.02 10.97
CA ASP A 214 -3.10 -4.46 12.26
C ASP A 214 -2.98 -5.99 12.44
N VAL A 215 -3.24 -6.78 11.37
CA VAL A 215 -3.21 -8.25 11.41
C VAL A 215 -2.38 -8.87 10.29
N PHE A 216 -2.45 -8.33 9.06
CA PHE A 216 -2.18 -9.09 7.85
C PHE A 216 -0.83 -8.82 7.22
N ALA A 217 -0.19 -7.67 7.47
CA ALA A 217 1.07 -7.36 6.81
C ALA A 217 2.03 -6.56 7.70
N GLU A 218 3.31 -6.73 7.45
CA GLU A 218 4.34 -5.80 7.90
C GLU A 218 4.48 -4.68 6.88
N ILE A 219 4.36 -3.42 7.33
CA ILE A 219 4.55 -2.27 6.45
C ILE A 219 6.00 -1.79 6.55
N LYS A 220 6.62 -1.60 5.40
CA LYS A 220 7.98 -1.08 5.24
C LYS A 220 7.99 -0.02 4.13
N THR A 221 9.06 0.74 4.00
CA THR A 221 9.35 1.48 2.77
C THR A 221 10.04 0.56 1.77
N THR A 222 10.03 0.92 0.48
CA THR A 222 10.83 0.23 -0.54
C THR A 222 12.29 0.13 -0.13
N ASP A 223 12.89 1.22 0.36
CA ASP A 223 14.30 1.23 0.79
C ASP A 223 14.56 0.27 1.97
N GLN A 224 13.64 0.17 2.92
CA GLN A 224 13.75 -0.80 4.01
C GLN A 224 13.70 -2.25 3.51
N VAL A 225 12.86 -2.55 2.51
CA VAL A 225 12.82 -3.90 1.90
C VAL A 225 14.13 -4.20 1.16
N LEU A 226 14.62 -3.25 0.36
CA LEU A 226 15.86 -3.42 -0.41
C LEU A 226 17.12 -3.55 0.47
N ALA A 227 17.06 -3.06 1.70
CA ALA A 227 18.13 -3.17 2.69
C ALA A 227 18.12 -4.49 3.47
N LEU A 228 17.08 -5.32 3.35
CA LEU A 228 17.03 -6.62 4.03
C LEU A 228 18.10 -7.56 3.47
N PRO A 229 18.87 -8.24 4.34
CA PRO A 229 19.72 -9.35 3.91
C PRO A 229 18.89 -10.44 3.21
N VAL A 230 19.46 -11.07 2.18
CA VAL A 230 18.84 -12.19 1.46
C VAL A 230 19.72 -13.42 1.62
N ASN A 231 19.13 -14.50 2.17
CA ASN A 231 19.77 -15.78 2.44
C ASN A 231 19.32 -16.86 1.44
#